data_e0280865c2aa9dd23a105785fd4405bb
#
_entry.id   e0280865c2aa9dd23a105785fd4405bb
#
_cell.length_a   1.000
_cell.length_b   1.000
_cell.length_c   1.000
_cell.angle_alpha   90.00
_cell.angle_beta   90.00
_cell.angle_gamma   90.00
#
_symmetry.space_group_name_H-M   'P 1'
#
loop_
_entity.id
_entity.type
_entity.pdbx_description
1 polymer ?
#
loop_
_entity_poly.entity_id
_entity_poly.type
_entity_poly.pdbx_seq_one_letter_code
_entity_poly.pdbx_strand_id
1 'polypeptide(L)'
;QQGNGIYAGLPWFNEYWGRDMFISFPGACLVTGQFEVAKKILKDFVELQDTNPESETYGRIPNRANLEGILYNTTDGTPRLVIQALEVAKYSGDTEFLLEIYPAIKRSIEASIKNYTDSKGYLTHADADTWMDVKRNGIPGSPRGNRANDIQALWYNQLTAGSEIAALLDDLGSAEEWSGLAVHMASNFEQDFCNKEDSYIVDHLNTDGSADLQFRPNQLYCFDLVSDQDFKQKVTRRAWEELVYPWGVASLAQWDKQFHPQHENWHYYHKDDAYHNGTIWLWNNGIAMQRMIEYG
;
A
#
# COMPACT_ATOMS: atom_id res chain seq x y z
N GLN A 1 2.84 -12.03 -25.44
CA GLN A 1 4.25 -11.67 -25.11
C GLN A 1 4.38 -11.75 -23.61
N GLN A 2 5.34 -12.56 -23.12
CA GLN A 2 5.72 -12.54 -21.70
C GLN A 2 6.55 -11.26 -21.50
N GLY A 3 6.00 -10.29 -20.75
CA GLY A 3 6.73 -9.10 -20.31
C GLY A 3 7.81 -9.46 -19.27
N ASN A 4 8.65 -8.51 -18.92
CA ASN A 4 9.51 -8.62 -17.75
C ASN A 4 8.69 -8.42 -16.47
N GLY A 5 8.99 -9.17 -15.41
CA GLY A 5 8.26 -9.07 -14.15
C GLY A 5 8.86 -9.93 -13.05
N ILE A 6 8.35 -9.75 -11.85
CA ILE A 6 8.68 -10.53 -10.66
C ILE A 6 7.47 -11.37 -10.31
N TYR A 7 7.63 -12.70 -10.19
CA TYR A 7 6.57 -13.58 -9.75
C TYR A 7 6.23 -13.33 -8.28
N ALA A 8 4.95 -13.38 -7.95
CA ALA A 8 4.48 -13.13 -6.59
C ALA A 8 4.96 -14.20 -5.58
N GLY A 9 4.98 -15.47 -5.98
CA GLY A 9 5.47 -16.53 -5.11
C GLY A 9 5.46 -17.91 -5.76
N LEU A 10 6.62 -18.44 -6.06
CA LEU A 10 6.78 -19.79 -6.59
C LEU A 10 6.68 -20.82 -5.45
N PRO A 11 6.05 -21.98 -5.69
CA PRO A 11 5.40 -22.42 -6.93
C PRO A 11 3.90 -22.09 -7.04
N TRP A 12 3.31 -21.39 -6.07
CA TRP A 12 1.84 -21.22 -5.96
C TRP A 12 1.29 -20.07 -6.81
N PHE A 13 2.07 -18.97 -6.97
CA PHE A 13 1.66 -17.76 -7.68
C PHE A 13 2.62 -17.49 -8.84
N ASN A 14 2.45 -18.27 -9.94
CA ASN A 14 3.29 -18.22 -11.13
C ASN A 14 2.83 -17.14 -12.12
N GLU A 15 2.32 -16.03 -11.59
CA GLU A 15 1.80 -14.91 -12.36
C GLU A 15 2.39 -13.60 -11.83
N TYR A 16 2.23 -12.54 -12.61
CA TYR A 16 2.61 -11.20 -12.22
C TYR A 16 1.45 -10.54 -11.48
N TRP A 17 1.69 -10.28 -10.21
CA TRP A 17 0.78 -9.53 -9.36
C TRP A 17 1.38 -8.15 -9.07
N GLY A 18 0.66 -7.08 -9.42
CA GLY A 18 1.15 -5.71 -9.32
C GLY A 18 1.57 -5.33 -7.90
N ARG A 19 0.78 -5.70 -6.90
CA ARG A 19 1.12 -5.47 -5.49
C ARG A 19 2.46 -6.10 -5.14
N ASP A 20 2.59 -7.40 -5.35
CA ASP A 20 3.77 -8.17 -4.99
C ASP A 20 5.00 -7.70 -5.74
N MET A 21 4.82 -7.38 -7.02
CA MET A 21 5.85 -6.83 -7.87
C MET A 21 6.40 -5.52 -7.31
N PHE A 22 5.52 -4.54 -7.02
CA PHE A 22 5.97 -3.23 -6.55
C PHE A 22 6.46 -3.24 -5.10
N ILE A 23 6.03 -4.17 -4.26
CA ILE A 23 6.62 -4.41 -2.93
C ILE A 23 8.05 -4.95 -3.06
N SER A 24 8.28 -5.88 -3.98
CA SER A 24 9.59 -6.51 -4.19
C SER A 24 10.55 -5.64 -5.00
N PHE A 25 10.05 -4.64 -5.68
CA PHE A 25 10.76 -3.82 -6.66
C PHE A 25 12.05 -3.17 -6.15
N PRO A 26 12.07 -2.53 -4.96
CA PRO A 26 13.30 -1.94 -4.44
C PRO A 26 14.42 -2.97 -4.29
N GLY A 27 14.11 -4.13 -3.70
CA GLY A 27 15.08 -5.19 -3.49
C GLY A 27 15.53 -5.89 -4.78
N ALA A 28 14.59 -6.15 -5.68
CA ALA A 28 14.88 -6.91 -6.91
C ALA A 28 15.49 -6.05 -8.02
N CYS A 29 15.13 -4.79 -8.13
CA CYS A 29 15.52 -3.94 -9.25
C CYS A 29 16.42 -2.76 -8.84
N LEU A 30 16.08 -2.01 -7.78
CA LEU A 30 16.77 -0.76 -7.49
C LEU A 30 18.14 -1.00 -6.87
N VAL A 31 18.22 -1.72 -5.75
CA VAL A 31 19.49 -2.00 -5.07
C VAL A 31 20.42 -2.93 -5.86
N THR A 32 19.89 -3.67 -6.83
CA THR A 32 20.66 -4.53 -7.73
C THR A 32 21.07 -3.84 -9.03
N GLY A 33 20.67 -2.58 -9.24
CA GLY A 33 21.03 -1.80 -10.43
C GLY A 33 20.32 -2.24 -11.72
N GLN A 34 19.19 -2.97 -11.62
CA GLN A 34 18.42 -3.45 -12.79
C GLN A 34 17.48 -2.36 -13.34
N PHE A 35 17.99 -1.16 -13.58
CA PHE A 35 17.17 0.01 -13.91
C PHE A 35 16.41 -0.12 -15.22
N GLU A 36 16.99 -0.70 -16.26
CA GLU A 36 16.30 -0.89 -17.53
C GLU A 36 15.15 -1.91 -17.42
N VAL A 37 15.35 -2.94 -16.62
CA VAL A 37 14.26 -3.90 -16.29
C VAL A 37 13.17 -3.19 -15.50
N ALA A 38 13.55 -2.38 -14.52
CA ALA A 38 12.63 -1.58 -13.71
C ALA A 38 11.75 -0.65 -14.56
N LYS A 39 12.37 0.16 -15.42
CA LYS A 39 11.66 1.06 -16.34
C LYS A 39 10.70 0.30 -17.25
N LYS A 40 11.14 -0.85 -17.78
CA LYS A 40 10.29 -1.67 -18.64
C LYS A 40 9.08 -2.22 -17.89
N ILE A 41 9.25 -2.72 -16.68
CA ILE A 41 8.13 -3.20 -15.84
C ILE A 41 7.11 -2.08 -15.62
N LEU A 42 7.57 -0.87 -15.25
CA LEU A 42 6.68 0.27 -15.03
C LEU A 42 5.89 0.63 -16.29
N LYS A 43 6.56 0.68 -17.47
CA LYS A 43 5.91 0.96 -18.75
C LYS A 43 4.88 -0.12 -19.12
N ASP A 44 5.25 -1.41 -18.99
CA ASP A 44 4.35 -2.53 -19.29
C ASP A 44 3.06 -2.47 -18.42
N PHE A 45 3.17 -2.06 -17.14
CA PHE A 45 2.00 -1.90 -16.27
C PHE A 45 1.17 -0.65 -16.57
N VAL A 46 1.82 0.45 -16.95
CA VAL A 46 1.13 1.68 -17.36
C VAL A 46 0.28 1.47 -18.62
N GLU A 47 0.74 0.63 -19.57
CA GLU A 47 -0.02 0.26 -20.76
C GLU A 47 -1.33 -0.48 -20.45
N LEU A 48 -1.40 -1.10 -19.26
CA LEU A 48 -2.56 -1.84 -18.79
C LEU A 48 -3.48 -0.99 -17.88
N GLN A 49 -3.21 0.29 -17.70
CA GLN A 49 -4.04 1.17 -16.89
C GLN A 49 -5.48 1.21 -17.41
N ASP A 50 -6.45 1.22 -16.50
CA ASP A 50 -7.85 1.46 -16.87
C ASP A 50 -8.03 2.93 -17.32
N THR A 51 -8.25 3.10 -18.60
CA THR A 51 -8.42 4.40 -19.25
C THR A 51 -9.86 4.71 -19.64
N ASN A 52 -10.82 3.83 -19.32
CA ASN A 52 -12.22 4.06 -19.58
C ASN A 52 -12.84 4.98 -18.51
N PRO A 53 -13.22 6.23 -18.83
CA PRO A 53 -13.72 7.18 -17.84
C PRO A 53 -15.05 6.79 -17.20
N GLU A 54 -15.79 5.84 -17.79
CA GLU A 54 -17.05 5.30 -17.25
C GLU A 54 -16.83 4.09 -16.35
N SER A 55 -15.58 3.62 -16.21
CA SER A 55 -15.25 2.48 -15.37
C SER A 55 -15.17 2.89 -13.90
N GLU A 56 -15.65 2.01 -13.02
CA GLU A 56 -15.48 2.15 -11.56
C GLU A 56 -14.02 2.09 -11.12
N THR A 57 -13.11 1.60 -12.00
CA THR A 57 -11.68 1.48 -11.73
C THR A 57 -10.84 2.44 -12.57
N TYR A 58 -11.48 3.46 -13.18
CA TYR A 58 -10.78 4.45 -13.99
C TYR A 58 -9.54 5.02 -13.30
N GLY A 59 -8.42 4.99 -14.01
CA GLY A 59 -7.12 5.46 -13.50
C GLY A 59 -6.31 4.43 -12.70
N ARG A 60 -6.90 3.29 -12.32
CA ARG A 60 -6.17 2.23 -11.59
C ARG A 60 -5.21 1.47 -12.50
N ILE A 61 -4.11 1.04 -11.91
CA ILE A 61 -3.19 0.05 -12.46
C ILE A 61 -3.67 -1.33 -12.01
N PRO A 62 -3.60 -2.37 -12.88
CA PRO A 62 -4.10 -3.68 -12.52
C PRO A 62 -3.27 -4.34 -11.42
N ASN A 63 -3.94 -5.14 -10.59
CA ASN A 63 -3.26 -6.05 -9.69
C ASN A 63 -2.82 -7.34 -10.41
N ARG A 64 -3.60 -7.81 -11.38
CA ARG A 64 -3.27 -8.99 -12.19
C ARG A 64 -3.72 -8.79 -13.65
N ALA A 65 -2.87 -9.20 -14.59
CA ALA A 65 -3.23 -9.29 -16.00
C ALA A 65 -2.70 -10.61 -16.58
N ASN A 66 -3.60 -11.43 -17.11
CA ASN A 66 -3.31 -12.71 -17.73
C ASN A 66 -4.31 -13.02 -18.85
N LEU A 67 -4.29 -14.28 -19.37
CA LEU A 67 -5.19 -14.73 -20.44
C LEU A 67 -6.66 -14.77 -20.02
N GLU A 68 -6.96 -14.80 -18.72
CA GLU A 68 -8.33 -14.80 -18.17
C GLU A 68 -8.91 -13.39 -18.09
N GLY A 69 -8.05 -12.35 -18.12
CA GLY A 69 -8.46 -10.97 -18.07
C GLY A 69 -7.57 -10.08 -17.19
N ILE A 70 -8.03 -8.85 -17.00
CA ILE A 70 -7.35 -7.85 -16.19
C ILE A 70 -8.16 -7.58 -14.93
N LEU A 71 -7.49 -7.59 -13.76
CA LEU A 71 -8.10 -7.33 -12.45
C LEU A 71 -7.57 -6.04 -11.85
N TYR A 72 -8.48 -5.11 -11.54
CA TYR A 72 -8.20 -3.85 -10.85
C TYR A 72 -8.75 -3.83 -9.41
N ASN A 73 -8.74 -4.98 -8.76
CA ASN A 73 -9.41 -5.24 -7.47
C ASN A 73 -8.66 -4.72 -6.24
N THR A 74 -7.60 -3.92 -6.42
CA THR A 74 -6.84 -3.39 -5.28
C THR A 74 -6.60 -1.90 -5.39
N THR A 75 -6.56 -1.25 -4.22
CA THR A 75 -6.31 0.18 -4.12
C THR A 75 -4.81 0.49 -3.95
N ASP A 76 -4.02 -0.47 -3.50
CA ASP A 76 -2.61 -0.28 -3.14
C ASP A 76 -1.63 -0.35 -4.33
N GLY A 77 -1.96 -1.05 -5.42
CA GLY A 77 -1.06 -1.24 -6.57
C GLY A 77 -0.74 0.07 -7.29
N THR A 78 -1.75 0.91 -7.51
CA THR A 78 -1.61 2.19 -8.21
C THR A 78 -0.69 3.18 -7.48
N PRO A 79 -0.87 3.47 -6.18
CA PRO A 79 0.08 4.27 -5.42
C PRO A 79 1.51 3.74 -5.46
N ARG A 80 1.68 2.43 -5.31
CA ARG A 80 3.00 1.79 -5.34
C ARG A 80 3.73 2.02 -6.66
N LEU A 81 3.04 1.93 -7.80
CA LEU A 81 3.65 2.21 -9.10
C LEU A 81 4.22 3.63 -9.18
N VAL A 82 3.46 4.64 -8.73
CA VAL A 82 3.90 6.04 -8.77
C VAL A 82 5.11 6.27 -7.87
N ILE A 83 5.10 5.69 -6.66
CA ILE A 83 6.23 5.75 -5.74
C ILE A 83 7.47 5.11 -6.39
N GLN A 84 7.34 3.92 -6.98
CA GLN A 84 8.46 3.24 -7.62
C GLN A 84 8.97 3.97 -8.86
N ALA A 85 8.12 4.69 -9.60
CA ALA A 85 8.56 5.52 -10.72
C ALA A 85 9.53 6.61 -10.28
N LEU A 86 9.23 7.31 -9.19
CA LEU A 86 10.13 8.29 -8.61
C LEU A 86 11.44 7.66 -8.11
N GLU A 87 11.33 6.54 -7.41
CA GLU A 87 12.51 5.83 -6.89
C GLU A 87 13.45 5.36 -8.04
N VAL A 88 12.90 4.86 -9.14
CA VAL A 88 13.72 4.53 -10.33
C VAL A 88 14.48 5.75 -10.83
N ALA A 89 13.82 6.92 -10.92
CA ALA A 89 14.48 8.15 -11.33
C ALA A 89 15.61 8.55 -10.37
N LYS A 90 15.37 8.46 -9.06
CA LYS A 90 16.36 8.77 -8.02
C LYS A 90 17.56 7.83 -8.04
N TYR A 91 17.33 6.53 -8.16
CA TYR A 91 18.41 5.53 -8.17
C TYR A 91 19.22 5.51 -9.47
N SER A 92 18.56 5.70 -10.61
CA SER A 92 19.23 5.66 -11.93
C SER A 92 19.82 7.00 -12.35
N GLY A 93 19.33 8.12 -11.78
CA GLY A 93 19.65 9.46 -12.26
C GLY A 93 18.95 9.83 -13.58
N ASP A 94 18.08 8.96 -14.11
CA ASP A 94 17.38 9.14 -15.38
C ASP A 94 15.93 9.60 -15.12
N THR A 95 15.63 10.83 -15.49
CA THR A 95 14.28 11.39 -15.39
C THR A 95 13.53 11.39 -16.72
N GLU A 96 14.20 11.13 -17.86
CA GLU A 96 13.57 11.21 -19.18
C GLU A 96 12.46 10.16 -19.34
N PHE A 97 12.64 8.96 -18.78
CA PHE A 97 11.60 7.92 -18.84
C PHE A 97 10.27 8.34 -18.17
N LEU A 98 10.33 9.27 -17.20
CA LEU A 98 9.12 9.80 -16.55
C LEU A 98 8.19 10.49 -17.54
N LEU A 99 8.75 11.15 -18.58
CA LEU A 99 7.93 11.80 -19.62
C LEU A 99 6.98 10.81 -20.30
N GLU A 100 7.43 9.56 -20.50
CA GLU A 100 6.64 8.54 -21.19
C GLU A 100 5.46 8.04 -20.33
N ILE A 101 5.66 7.93 -19.01
CA ILE A 101 4.67 7.36 -18.08
C ILE A 101 3.86 8.44 -17.32
N TYR A 102 4.26 9.70 -17.39
CA TYR A 102 3.62 10.80 -16.66
C TYR A 102 2.13 10.96 -16.96
N PRO A 103 1.65 10.83 -18.23
CA PRO A 103 0.22 10.90 -18.50
C PRO A 103 -0.61 9.87 -17.72
N ALA A 104 -0.05 8.69 -17.45
CA ALA A 104 -0.70 7.65 -16.65
C ALA A 104 -0.62 7.94 -15.16
N ILE A 105 0.53 8.46 -14.68
CA ILE A 105 0.69 8.92 -13.29
C ILE A 105 -0.34 10.02 -13.01
N LYS A 106 -0.41 11.04 -13.86
CA LYS A 106 -1.36 12.15 -13.72
C LYS A 106 -2.80 11.64 -13.69
N ARG A 107 -3.19 10.81 -14.66
CA ARG A 107 -4.53 10.20 -14.68
C ARG A 107 -4.83 9.42 -13.40
N SER A 108 -3.89 8.67 -12.87
CA SER A 108 -4.10 7.86 -11.65
C SER A 108 -4.41 8.73 -10.42
N ILE A 109 -3.71 9.86 -10.29
CA ILE A 109 -3.91 10.79 -9.15
C ILE A 109 -5.21 11.57 -9.34
N GLU A 110 -5.43 12.17 -10.51
CA GLU A 110 -6.65 12.95 -10.80
C GLU A 110 -7.92 12.09 -10.69
N ALA A 111 -7.88 10.84 -11.18
CA ALA A 111 -8.99 9.91 -11.03
C ALA A 111 -9.26 9.56 -9.57
N SER A 112 -8.21 9.37 -8.76
CA SER A 112 -8.33 9.10 -7.32
C SER A 112 -8.90 10.31 -6.58
N ILE A 113 -8.43 11.52 -6.88
CA ILE A 113 -8.98 12.76 -6.31
C ILE A 113 -10.48 12.87 -6.61
N LYS A 114 -10.85 12.67 -7.87
CA LYS A 114 -12.22 12.87 -8.34
C LYS A 114 -13.21 11.82 -7.79
N ASN A 115 -12.78 10.53 -7.76
CA ASN A 115 -13.73 9.42 -7.60
C ASN A 115 -13.67 8.76 -6.21
N TYR A 116 -12.53 8.86 -5.50
CA TYR A 116 -12.28 8.05 -4.31
C TYR A 116 -11.80 8.86 -3.10
N THR A 117 -11.58 10.17 -3.24
CA THR A 117 -11.08 10.99 -2.12
C THR A 117 -12.25 11.65 -1.38
N ASP A 118 -12.28 11.52 -0.05
CA ASP A 118 -13.28 12.15 0.78
C ASP A 118 -12.92 13.61 1.17
N SER A 119 -13.78 14.27 1.92
CA SER A 119 -13.59 15.67 2.33
C SER A 119 -12.40 15.91 3.26
N LYS A 120 -11.87 14.87 3.90
CA LYS A 120 -10.65 14.94 4.70
C LYS A 120 -9.38 14.65 3.90
N GLY A 121 -9.53 14.36 2.61
CA GLY A 121 -8.43 14.01 1.72
C GLY A 121 -8.05 12.54 1.73
N TYR A 122 -8.79 11.68 2.44
CA TYR A 122 -8.51 10.25 2.51
C TYR A 122 -8.95 9.50 1.27
N LEU A 123 -8.15 8.54 0.84
CA LEU A 123 -8.48 7.61 -0.22
C LEU A 123 -9.46 6.55 0.31
N THR A 124 -10.64 6.46 -0.28
CA THR A 124 -11.67 5.46 0.08
C THR A 124 -11.55 4.21 -0.79
N HIS A 125 -11.94 3.07 -0.22
CA HIS A 125 -11.86 1.76 -0.87
C HIS A 125 -12.92 0.79 -0.32
N ALA A 126 -13.07 -0.39 -0.92
CA ALA A 126 -13.88 -1.46 -0.37
C ALA A 126 -13.08 -2.30 0.65
N ASP A 127 -13.79 -3.00 1.55
CA ASP A 127 -13.24 -3.78 2.67
C ASP A 127 -12.05 -4.69 2.31
N ALA A 128 -12.04 -5.28 1.12
CA ALA A 128 -11.02 -6.22 0.70
C ALA A 128 -10.20 -5.73 -0.51
N ASP A 129 -10.09 -4.41 -0.69
CA ASP A 129 -9.27 -3.80 -1.75
C ASP A 129 -7.84 -3.47 -1.28
N THR A 130 -7.43 -3.96 -0.11
CA THR A 130 -6.09 -3.82 0.47
C THR A 130 -5.28 -5.11 0.30
N TRP A 131 -4.06 -5.17 0.85
CA TRP A 131 -3.29 -6.42 0.85
C TRP A 131 -3.94 -7.54 1.69
N MET A 132 -4.88 -7.19 2.59
CA MET A 132 -5.67 -8.15 3.37
C MET A 132 -6.97 -8.48 2.63
N ASP A 133 -6.87 -9.09 1.46
CA ASP A 133 -7.91 -9.20 0.44
C ASP A 133 -8.62 -10.56 0.36
N VAL A 134 -8.29 -11.50 1.26
CA VAL A 134 -8.93 -12.82 1.21
C VAL A 134 -10.44 -12.74 1.47
N LYS A 135 -11.21 -13.38 0.59
CA LYS A 135 -12.66 -13.51 0.70
C LYS A 135 -13.06 -14.98 0.66
N ARG A 136 -14.00 -15.36 1.51
CA ARG A 136 -14.67 -16.66 1.44
C ARG A 136 -16.15 -16.45 1.16
N ASN A 137 -16.64 -16.99 0.05
CA ASN A 137 -18.03 -16.78 -0.39
C ASN A 137 -18.42 -15.28 -0.49
N GLY A 138 -17.49 -14.44 -0.93
CA GLY A 138 -17.69 -13.00 -1.05
C GLY A 138 -17.53 -12.20 0.26
N ILE A 139 -17.35 -12.88 1.40
CA ILE A 139 -17.19 -12.24 2.71
C ILE A 139 -15.70 -12.06 3.00
N PRO A 140 -15.24 -10.81 3.27
CA PRO A 140 -13.86 -10.55 3.68
C PRO A 140 -13.49 -11.29 4.97
N GLY A 141 -12.33 -11.96 4.98
CA GLY A 141 -11.79 -12.61 6.18
C GLY A 141 -11.17 -11.61 7.17
N SER A 142 -10.74 -10.47 6.65
CA SER A 142 -10.16 -9.38 7.42
C SER A 142 -10.67 -8.05 6.86
N PRO A 143 -11.92 -7.66 7.15
CA PRO A 143 -12.49 -6.42 6.63
C PRO A 143 -11.68 -5.21 7.10
N ARG A 144 -11.44 -4.25 6.19
CA ARG A 144 -10.62 -3.07 6.42
C ARG A 144 -11.39 -1.77 6.28
N GLY A 145 -12.72 -1.81 6.49
CA GLY A 145 -13.58 -0.65 6.37
C GLY A 145 -13.48 0.01 4.99
N ASN A 146 -13.41 1.33 4.96
CA ASN A 146 -13.21 2.05 3.71
C ASN A 146 -12.08 3.09 3.75
N ARG A 147 -11.29 3.13 4.83
CA ARG A 147 -10.11 4.00 5.00
C ARG A 147 -9.07 3.27 5.84
N ALA A 148 -8.39 2.30 5.24
CA ALA A 148 -7.29 1.58 5.89
C ALA A 148 -6.05 2.48 6.04
N ASN A 149 -5.36 2.40 7.16
CA ASN A 149 -4.25 3.26 7.50
C ASN A 149 -3.06 3.14 6.52
N ASP A 150 -2.70 1.94 6.10
CA ASP A 150 -1.65 1.68 5.11
C ASP A 150 -2.03 2.21 3.70
N ILE A 151 -3.32 2.19 3.35
CA ILE A 151 -3.80 2.83 2.12
C ILE A 151 -3.65 4.35 2.20
N GLN A 152 -3.91 4.95 3.37
CA GLN A 152 -3.67 6.40 3.54
C GLN A 152 -2.18 6.74 3.43
N ALA A 153 -1.30 5.92 4.01
CA ALA A 153 0.14 6.10 3.87
C ALA A 153 0.60 5.98 2.40
N LEU A 154 0.09 5.00 1.67
CA LEU A 154 0.37 4.85 0.24
C LEU A 154 -0.16 6.02 -0.59
N TRP A 155 -1.35 6.51 -0.29
CA TRP A 155 -1.94 7.66 -0.98
C TRP A 155 -1.14 8.95 -0.72
N TYR A 156 -0.77 9.20 0.53
CA TYR A 156 0.13 10.31 0.89
C TYR A 156 1.44 10.26 0.08
N ASN A 157 2.06 9.09 0.05
CA ASN A 157 3.31 8.90 -0.68
C ASN A 157 3.12 8.97 -2.20
N GLN A 158 1.97 8.57 -2.74
CA GLN A 158 1.62 8.77 -4.15
C GLN A 158 1.49 10.26 -4.50
N LEU A 159 0.79 11.03 -3.67
CA LEU A 159 0.64 12.48 -3.84
C LEU A 159 1.99 13.19 -3.79
N THR A 160 2.81 12.84 -2.81
CA THR A 160 4.16 13.43 -2.64
C THR A 160 5.08 13.06 -3.81
N ALA A 161 5.13 11.79 -4.20
CA ALA A 161 5.92 11.33 -5.33
C ALA A 161 5.41 11.94 -6.65
N GLY A 162 4.10 11.97 -6.84
CA GLY A 162 3.48 12.60 -8.01
C GLY A 162 3.79 14.09 -8.11
N SER A 163 3.72 14.82 -6.99
CA SER A 163 4.09 16.22 -6.90
C SER A 163 5.55 16.46 -7.28
N GLU A 164 6.48 15.63 -6.78
CA GLU A 164 7.90 15.72 -7.12
C GLU A 164 8.14 15.42 -8.61
N ILE A 165 7.49 14.39 -9.16
CA ILE A 165 7.54 14.07 -10.60
C ILE A 165 6.99 15.23 -11.44
N ALA A 166 5.84 15.78 -11.06
CA ALA A 166 5.21 16.91 -11.78
C ALA A 166 6.14 18.13 -11.79
N ALA A 167 6.77 18.45 -10.66
CA ALA A 167 7.74 19.55 -10.56
C ALA A 167 8.99 19.30 -11.43
N LEU A 168 9.50 18.07 -11.48
CA LEU A 168 10.63 17.68 -12.36
C LEU A 168 10.29 17.83 -13.85
N LEU A 169 9.00 17.76 -14.20
CA LEU A 169 8.51 17.87 -15.58
C LEU A 169 7.84 19.22 -15.88
N ASP A 170 8.07 20.26 -15.05
CA ASP A 170 7.54 21.61 -15.18
C ASP A 170 5.99 21.71 -15.12
N ASP A 171 5.27 20.69 -14.66
CA ASP A 171 3.83 20.77 -14.35
C ASP A 171 3.60 21.29 -12.91
N LEU A 172 3.91 22.57 -12.70
CA LEU A 172 3.87 23.19 -11.39
C LEU A 172 2.46 23.26 -10.79
N GLY A 173 1.42 23.32 -11.64
CA GLY A 173 0.01 23.33 -11.20
C GLY A 173 -0.37 22.01 -10.51
N SER A 174 -0.07 20.87 -11.13
CA SER A 174 -0.29 19.55 -10.53
C SER A 174 0.60 19.33 -9.29
N ALA A 175 1.83 19.82 -9.31
CA ALA A 175 2.74 19.71 -8.17
C ALA A 175 2.19 20.43 -6.93
N GLU A 176 1.69 21.65 -7.07
CA GLU A 176 1.10 22.45 -5.98
C GLU A 176 -0.21 21.83 -5.47
N GLU A 177 -1.11 21.42 -6.36
CA GLU A 177 -2.37 20.79 -6.00
C GLU A 177 -2.16 19.51 -5.19
N TRP A 178 -1.29 18.61 -5.66
CA TRP A 178 -1.09 17.31 -5.02
C TRP A 178 -0.33 17.44 -3.70
N SER A 179 0.66 18.33 -3.61
CA SER A 179 1.34 18.60 -2.34
C SER A 179 0.39 19.23 -1.31
N GLY A 180 -0.48 20.14 -1.75
CA GLY A 180 -1.51 20.76 -0.89
C GLY A 180 -2.47 19.71 -0.32
N LEU A 181 -2.93 18.76 -1.16
CA LEU A 181 -3.78 17.66 -0.71
C LEU A 181 -3.06 16.72 0.27
N ALA A 182 -1.79 16.42 0.01
CA ALA A 182 -0.98 15.60 0.92
C ALA A 182 -0.87 16.24 2.32
N VAL A 183 -0.61 17.55 2.39
CA VAL A 183 -0.57 18.29 3.65
C VAL A 183 -1.94 18.29 4.34
N HIS A 184 -3.02 18.51 3.59
CA HIS A 184 -4.37 18.51 4.14
C HIS A 184 -4.72 17.16 4.77
N MET A 185 -4.50 16.05 4.07
CA MET A 185 -4.81 14.73 4.61
C MET A 185 -3.92 14.35 5.80
N ALA A 186 -2.63 14.71 5.79
CA ALA A 186 -1.73 14.42 6.89
C ALA A 186 -2.16 15.14 8.18
N SER A 187 -2.64 16.39 8.07
CA SER A 187 -3.14 17.16 9.22
C SER A 187 -4.39 16.51 9.86
N ASN A 188 -5.24 15.83 9.07
CA ASN A 188 -6.39 15.11 9.58
C ASN A 188 -5.99 13.72 10.15
N PHE A 189 -4.98 13.07 9.56
CA PHE A 189 -4.58 11.71 9.91
C PHE A 189 -4.14 11.57 11.37
N GLU A 190 -3.32 12.46 11.89
CA GLU A 190 -2.90 12.41 13.29
C GLU A 190 -4.09 12.49 14.25
N GLN A 191 -5.09 13.28 13.92
CA GLN A 191 -6.29 13.45 14.74
C GLN A 191 -7.21 12.22 14.71
N ASP A 192 -7.39 11.63 13.53
CA ASP A 192 -8.38 10.57 13.33
C ASP A 192 -7.83 9.17 13.59
N PHE A 193 -6.52 8.95 13.35
CA PHE A 193 -5.91 7.62 13.41
C PHE A 193 -4.98 7.41 14.61
N CYS A 194 -4.37 8.48 15.17
CA CYS A 194 -3.40 8.29 16.25
C CYS A 194 -4.06 8.20 17.62
N ASN A 195 -4.15 6.99 18.17
CA ASN A 195 -4.54 6.77 19.56
C ASN A 195 -3.31 7.03 20.47
N LYS A 196 -3.19 8.27 20.95
CA LYS A 196 -2.05 8.69 21.78
C LYS A 196 -2.10 8.11 23.19
N GLU A 197 -3.27 7.77 23.70
CA GLU A 197 -3.44 7.18 25.03
C GLU A 197 -2.85 5.76 25.07
N ASP A 198 -3.20 4.93 24.08
CA ASP A 198 -2.76 3.54 23.99
C ASP A 198 -1.54 3.34 23.09
N SER A 199 -0.98 4.41 22.53
CA SER A 199 0.23 4.39 21.70
C SER A 199 0.18 3.43 20.51
N TYR A 200 -0.82 3.62 19.63
CA TYR A 200 -0.93 2.93 18.34
C TYR A 200 -1.71 3.76 17.31
N ILE A 201 -1.58 3.40 16.05
CA ILE A 201 -2.35 3.96 14.94
C ILE A 201 -3.46 2.96 14.61
N VAL A 202 -4.73 3.39 14.68
CA VAL A 202 -5.89 2.53 14.42
C VAL A 202 -5.82 1.95 13.01
N ASP A 203 -6.27 0.70 12.86
CA ASP A 203 -6.08 -0.04 11.61
C ASP A 203 -6.84 0.56 10.44
N HIS A 204 -8.10 0.92 10.67
CA HIS A 204 -8.92 1.59 9.67
C HIS A 204 -10.08 2.36 10.28
N LEU A 205 -10.69 3.21 9.47
CA LEU A 205 -11.99 3.82 9.76
C LEU A 205 -13.06 3.18 8.87
N ASN A 206 -14.22 2.96 9.47
CA ASN A 206 -15.41 2.49 8.78
C ASN A 206 -16.12 3.66 8.06
N THR A 207 -17.12 3.35 7.24
CA THR A 207 -17.91 4.34 6.49
C THR A 207 -18.58 5.37 7.39
N ASP A 208 -18.99 4.98 8.59
CA ASP A 208 -19.59 5.86 9.60
C ASP A 208 -18.56 6.65 10.42
N GLY A 209 -17.28 6.47 10.14
CA GLY A 209 -16.17 7.13 10.83
C GLY A 209 -15.72 6.42 12.12
N SER A 210 -16.35 5.32 12.52
CA SER A 210 -15.89 4.52 13.66
C SER A 210 -14.54 3.86 13.36
N ALA A 211 -13.66 3.80 14.36
CA ALA A 211 -12.34 3.21 14.26
C ALA A 211 -12.37 1.71 14.56
N ASP A 212 -11.64 0.92 13.80
CA ASP A 212 -11.31 -0.45 14.16
C ASP A 212 -10.06 -0.48 15.05
N LEU A 213 -10.17 -1.15 16.19
CA LEU A 213 -9.13 -1.17 17.23
C LEU A 213 -8.22 -2.40 17.15
N GLN A 214 -8.30 -3.20 16.10
CA GLN A 214 -7.41 -4.34 15.89
C GLN A 214 -5.95 -3.87 15.75
N PHE A 215 -5.07 -4.54 16.48
CA PHE A 215 -3.66 -4.18 16.48
C PHE A 215 -2.91 -4.96 15.40
N ARG A 216 -2.56 -4.26 14.31
CA ARG A 216 -1.99 -4.83 13.09
C ARG A 216 -0.69 -4.14 12.69
N PRO A 217 0.19 -4.79 11.91
CA PRO A 217 1.48 -4.22 11.49
C PRO A 217 1.35 -3.05 10.53
N ASN A 218 0.19 -2.85 9.91
CA ASN A 218 -0.08 -1.79 8.92
C ASN A 218 0.29 -0.40 9.43
N GLN A 219 0.12 -0.14 10.71
CA GLN A 219 0.49 1.12 11.37
C GLN A 219 1.95 1.53 11.17
N LEU A 220 2.87 0.58 10.95
CA LEU A 220 4.29 0.87 10.75
C LEU A 220 4.59 1.57 9.43
N TYR A 221 3.68 1.51 8.47
CA TYR A 221 3.79 2.22 7.19
C TYR A 221 3.37 3.70 7.27
N CYS A 222 2.71 4.11 8.37
CA CYS A 222 2.04 5.42 8.47
C CYS A 222 2.93 6.53 9.04
N PHE A 223 4.20 6.29 9.29
CA PHE A 223 5.05 7.22 10.04
C PHE A 223 5.33 8.54 9.31
N ASP A 224 5.22 8.57 7.98
CA ASP A 224 5.33 9.80 7.19
C ASP A 224 4.14 10.75 7.41
N LEU A 225 3.00 10.22 7.88
CA LEU A 225 1.79 10.96 8.22
C LEU A 225 1.75 11.46 9.68
N VAL A 226 2.76 11.15 10.47
CA VAL A 226 2.81 11.48 11.90
C VAL A 226 4.01 12.38 12.17
N SER A 227 3.79 13.51 12.82
CA SER A 227 4.86 14.46 13.15
C SER A 227 5.54 14.16 14.50
N ASP A 228 4.80 13.61 15.46
CA ASP A 228 5.20 13.37 16.85
C ASP A 228 6.22 12.21 16.97
N GLN A 229 7.47 12.53 17.24
CA GLN A 229 8.57 11.56 17.33
C GLN A 229 8.45 10.64 18.56
N ASP A 230 7.99 11.18 19.69
CA ASP A 230 7.74 10.39 20.91
C ASP A 230 6.63 9.35 20.68
N PHE A 231 5.59 9.75 19.96
CA PHE A 231 4.52 8.84 19.60
C PHE A 231 5.00 7.73 18.65
N LYS A 232 5.81 8.06 17.62
CA LYS A 232 6.44 7.05 16.74
C LYS A 232 7.28 6.05 17.51
N GLN A 233 8.08 6.50 18.48
CA GLN A 233 8.86 5.61 19.35
C GLN A 233 7.97 4.65 20.15
N LYS A 234 6.90 5.16 20.77
CA LYS A 234 5.95 4.34 21.54
C LYS A 234 5.23 3.32 20.66
N VAL A 235 4.76 3.75 19.48
CA VAL A 235 4.14 2.84 18.49
C VAL A 235 5.10 1.75 18.05
N THR A 236 6.35 2.11 17.76
CA THR A 236 7.40 1.15 17.37
C THR A 236 7.62 0.08 18.44
N ARG A 237 7.82 0.50 19.70
CA ARG A 237 8.04 -0.42 20.81
C ARG A 237 6.86 -1.36 21.03
N ARG A 238 5.65 -0.79 21.06
CA ARG A 238 4.44 -1.60 21.23
C ARG A 238 4.23 -2.58 20.07
N ALA A 239 4.42 -2.14 18.83
CA ALA A 239 4.32 -3.03 17.68
C ALA A 239 5.38 -4.15 17.71
N TRP A 240 6.59 -3.85 18.20
CA TRP A 240 7.63 -4.84 18.37
C TRP A 240 7.26 -5.89 19.41
N GLU A 241 6.75 -5.48 20.56
CA GLU A 241 6.35 -6.37 21.66
C GLU A 241 5.14 -7.24 21.31
N GLU A 242 4.18 -6.69 20.57
CA GLU A 242 2.89 -7.34 20.31
C GLU A 242 2.83 -8.16 19.01
N LEU A 243 3.64 -7.81 18.01
CA LEU A 243 3.53 -8.38 16.65
C LEU A 243 4.78 -9.10 16.17
N VAL A 244 5.96 -8.83 16.76
CA VAL A 244 7.22 -9.37 16.25
C VAL A 244 7.61 -10.64 17.01
N TYR A 245 7.79 -11.71 16.25
CA TYR A 245 8.20 -13.02 16.72
C TYR A 245 9.55 -13.40 16.11
N PRO A 246 10.25 -14.43 16.62
CA PRO A 246 11.55 -14.86 16.05
C PRO A 246 11.52 -15.21 14.55
N TRP A 247 10.36 -15.53 14.03
CA TRP A 247 10.15 -15.91 12.61
C TRP A 247 9.47 -14.83 11.78
N GLY A 248 9.15 -13.67 12.34
CA GLY A 248 8.65 -12.52 11.59
C GLY A 248 7.47 -11.81 12.25
N VAL A 249 6.79 -10.97 11.47
CA VAL A 249 5.75 -10.06 11.94
C VAL A 249 4.36 -10.65 11.70
N ALA A 250 3.60 -10.85 12.77
CA ALA A 250 2.23 -11.34 12.70
C ALA A 250 1.28 -10.28 12.13
N SER A 251 0.30 -10.71 11.38
CA SER A 251 -0.71 -9.84 10.75
C SER A 251 -1.79 -9.33 11.70
N LEU A 252 -1.85 -9.87 12.93
CA LEU A 252 -2.76 -9.49 14.01
C LEU A 252 -2.12 -9.83 15.36
N ALA A 253 -2.38 -9.03 16.38
CA ALA A 253 -1.91 -9.30 17.74
C ALA A 253 -2.57 -10.55 18.33
N GLN A 254 -1.79 -11.35 19.10
CA GLN A 254 -2.24 -12.64 19.61
C GLN A 254 -3.38 -12.58 20.66
N TRP A 255 -3.60 -11.42 21.24
CA TRP A 255 -4.70 -11.20 22.20
C TRP A 255 -6.04 -10.88 21.53
N ASP A 256 -6.05 -10.62 20.22
CA ASP A 256 -7.28 -10.41 19.48
C ASP A 256 -8.07 -11.71 19.34
N LYS A 257 -9.40 -11.59 19.42
CA LYS A 257 -10.31 -12.76 19.35
C LYS A 257 -10.28 -13.48 18.00
N GLN A 258 -9.86 -12.78 16.95
CA GLN A 258 -9.76 -13.34 15.59
C GLN A 258 -8.35 -13.87 15.29
N PHE A 259 -7.43 -13.84 16.26
CA PHE A 259 -6.07 -14.34 16.06
C PHE A 259 -6.03 -15.85 15.84
N HIS A 260 -5.39 -16.26 14.76
CA HIS A 260 -5.16 -17.66 14.40
C HIS A 260 -3.67 -17.89 14.13
N PRO A 261 -2.96 -18.64 14.99
CA PRO A 261 -1.50 -18.78 14.95
C PRO A 261 -0.97 -19.62 13.79
N GLN A 262 -1.81 -20.43 13.17
CA GLN A 262 -1.43 -21.38 12.12
C GLN A 262 -2.31 -21.17 10.89
N HIS A 263 -1.67 -21.00 9.73
CA HIS A 263 -2.39 -20.80 8.47
C HIS A 263 -3.29 -21.99 8.10
N GLU A 264 -2.80 -23.21 8.30
CA GLU A 264 -3.57 -24.43 8.03
C GLU A 264 -3.83 -25.22 9.32
N ASN A 265 -5.04 -25.13 9.85
CA ASN A 265 -5.49 -25.88 11.00
C ASN A 265 -6.95 -26.32 10.84
N TRP A 266 -7.21 -27.10 9.79
CA TRP A 266 -8.54 -27.53 9.34
C TRP A 266 -9.40 -28.22 10.41
N HIS A 267 -8.79 -28.62 11.50
CA HIS A 267 -9.53 -29.21 12.63
C HIS A 267 -10.33 -28.14 13.40
N TYR A 268 -9.83 -26.90 13.45
CA TYR A 268 -10.42 -25.83 14.27
C TYR A 268 -11.01 -24.69 13.43
N TYR A 269 -10.41 -24.35 12.28
CA TYR A 269 -10.84 -23.22 11.43
C TYR A 269 -10.40 -23.40 9.98
N HIS A 270 -11.02 -22.65 9.09
CA HIS A 270 -10.62 -22.60 7.69
C HIS A 270 -9.35 -21.74 7.53
N LYS A 271 -8.48 -22.06 6.58
CA LYS A 271 -7.23 -21.30 6.33
C LYS A 271 -7.46 -19.81 6.06
N ASP A 272 -8.56 -19.45 5.41
CA ASP A 272 -8.88 -18.06 5.09
C ASP A 272 -9.14 -17.23 6.36
N ASP A 273 -9.57 -17.86 7.45
CA ASP A 273 -9.77 -17.18 8.74
C ASP A 273 -8.45 -16.76 9.36
N ALA A 274 -7.35 -17.51 9.08
CA ALA A 274 -6.00 -17.21 9.54
C ALA A 274 -5.18 -16.35 8.59
N TYR A 275 -5.54 -16.29 7.30
CA TYR A 275 -4.71 -15.79 6.22
C TYR A 275 -4.12 -14.39 6.51
N HIS A 276 -4.95 -13.48 7.05
CA HIS A 276 -4.51 -12.15 7.47
C HIS A 276 -4.81 -11.87 8.97
N ASN A 277 -5.11 -12.91 9.76
CA ASN A 277 -5.45 -12.78 11.18
C ASN A 277 -4.50 -13.61 12.06
N GLY A 278 -3.21 -13.37 11.94
CA GLY A 278 -2.17 -14.04 12.73
C GLY A 278 -1.03 -14.64 11.90
N THR A 279 -1.30 -15.06 10.67
CA THR A 279 -0.26 -15.53 9.74
C THR A 279 0.84 -14.49 9.59
N ILE A 280 2.08 -14.95 9.65
CA ILE A 280 3.27 -14.14 9.46
C ILE A 280 3.52 -13.92 7.97
N TRP A 281 3.64 -12.65 7.59
CA TRP A 281 3.96 -12.23 6.24
C TRP A 281 5.33 -11.57 6.22
N LEU A 282 6.30 -12.21 5.58
CA LEU A 282 7.71 -11.81 5.64
C LEU A 282 7.98 -10.41 5.10
N TRP A 283 7.18 -9.91 4.18
CA TRP A 283 7.36 -8.58 3.62
C TRP A 283 7.21 -7.44 4.66
N ASN A 284 6.50 -7.67 5.76
CA ASN A 284 6.39 -6.73 6.88
C ASN A 284 7.66 -6.66 7.74
N ASN A 285 8.57 -7.63 7.62
CA ASN A 285 9.78 -7.65 8.43
C ASN A 285 10.68 -6.45 8.13
N GLY A 286 10.77 -6.04 6.85
CA GLY A 286 11.59 -4.89 6.44
C GLY A 286 11.19 -3.62 7.16
N ILE A 287 9.91 -3.27 7.14
CA ILE A 287 9.43 -2.03 7.79
C ILE A 287 9.56 -2.11 9.32
N ALA A 288 9.28 -3.26 9.93
CA ALA A 288 9.42 -3.41 11.39
C ALA A 288 10.88 -3.20 11.84
N MET A 289 11.84 -3.79 11.12
CA MET A 289 13.27 -3.57 11.38
C MET A 289 13.68 -2.12 11.15
N GLN A 290 13.21 -1.50 10.09
CA GLN A 290 13.48 -0.09 9.81
C GLN A 290 12.98 0.80 10.95
N ARG A 291 11.73 0.62 11.40
CA ARG A 291 11.18 1.43 12.50
C ARG A 291 11.93 1.18 13.81
N MET A 292 12.40 -0.05 14.05
CA MET A 292 13.22 -0.34 15.23
C MET A 292 14.59 0.32 15.19
N ILE A 293 15.19 0.47 14.01
CA ILE A 293 16.45 1.20 13.84
C ILE A 293 16.25 2.71 14.03
N GLU A 294 15.14 3.27 13.53
CA GLU A 294 14.86 4.70 13.54
C GLU A 294 14.36 5.20 14.91
N TYR A 295 13.59 4.38 15.64
CA TYR A 295 12.81 4.81 16.81
C TYR A 295 12.89 3.85 18.00
N GLY A 296 13.56 2.70 17.91
CA GLY A 296 13.65 1.67 18.96
C GLY A 296 14.60 1.96 20.11
#